data_2380eaccbccaadc5919686423a06a4da
#
_entry.id   2380eaccbccaadc5919686423a06a4da
#
_cell.length_a   1.000
_cell.length_b   1.000
_cell.length_c   1.000
_cell.angle_alpha   90.00
_cell.angle_beta   90.00
_cell.angle_gamma   90.00
#
_symmetry.space_group_name_H-M   'P 1'
#
loop_
_entity.id
_entity.type
_entity.pdbx_description
1 polymer ?
#
loop_
_entity_poly.entity_id
_entity_poly.type
_entity_poly.pdbx_seq_one_letter_code
_entity_poly.pdbx_strand_id
1 'polypeptide(L)'
;MIRRGKMNNKDLLNLIDITVSFEGFLALNKLNLNLKKGELRAVIGPNGAGKTTFLDVITGKVKPTKGEVIFKGKSLIGRKEHKIARLGVGRKFQSPRIFENLTVKENLEISVTTPKSPLNLINKSIKDEQLNEIERLLKIVNLAQKVDSKAGSLSHGQKQWLEIAMLVGQKPDLMLX
;
A
#
# COMPACT_ATOMS: atom_id res chain seq x y z
N MET A 1 -31.73 10.36 5.79
CA MET A 1 -31.08 11.20 4.74
C MET A 1 -29.68 11.56 5.24
N ILE A 2 -28.67 10.80 4.82
CA ILE A 2 -27.29 11.01 5.26
C ILE A 2 -26.73 12.18 4.43
N ARG A 3 -26.38 13.28 5.07
CA ARG A 3 -25.69 14.40 4.41
C ARG A 3 -24.34 13.87 3.88
N ARG A 4 -24.25 13.69 2.58
CA ARG A 4 -22.95 13.51 1.93
C ARG A 4 -22.15 14.79 2.14
N GLY A 5 -21.22 14.78 3.08
CA GLY A 5 -20.29 15.88 3.25
C GLY A 5 -19.62 16.16 1.91
N LYS A 6 -19.60 17.43 1.48
CA LYS A 6 -18.87 17.82 0.27
C LYS A 6 -17.42 17.43 0.45
N MET A 7 -16.97 16.44 -0.33
CA MET A 7 -15.54 16.07 -0.36
C MET A 7 -14.74 17.26 -0.87
N ASN A 8 -13.80 17.69 -0.07
CA ASN A 8 -12.85 18.71 -0.48
C ASN A 8 -11.86 18.06 -1.48
N ASN A 9 -11.44 18.78 -2.50
CA ASN A 9 -10.53 18.30 -3.54
C ASN A 9 -9.16 17.84 -2.99
N LYS A 10 -8.91 18.07 -1.70
CA LYS A 10 -7.69 17.69 -0.98
C LYS A 10 -7.80 16.35 -0.22
N ASP A 11 -9.01 15.79 -0.08
CA ASP A 11 -9.21 14.56 0.69
C ASP A 11 -8.74 13.34 -0.12
N LEU A 12 -7.81 12.59 0.44
CA LEU A 12 -7.28 11.36 -0.17
C LEU A 12 -8.08 10.14 0.27
N LEU A 13 -8.31 10.02 1.59
CA LEU A 13 -9.00 8.87 2.20
C LEU A 13 -9.96 9.37 3.28
N ASN A 14 -11.21 8.88 3.23
CA ASN A 14 -12.21 9.11 4.26
C ASN A 14 -12.79 7.80 4.75
N LEU A 15 -12.72 7.57 6.04
CA LEU A 15 -13.45 6.53 6.75
C LEU A 15 -14.59 7.19 7.52
N ILE A 16 -15.81 6.70 7.34
CA ILE A 16 -17.02 7.29 7.92
C ILE A 16 -17.74 6.20 8.70
N ASP A 17 -17.81 6.36 10.03
CA ASP A 17 -18.51 5.46 10.98
C ASP A 17 -18.17 3.98 10.78
N ILE A 18 -16.90 3.68 10.52
CA ILE A 18 -16.45 2.31 10.28
C ILE A 18 -16.61 1.48 11.54
N THR A 19 -17.43 0.45 11.43
CA THR A 19 -17.67 -0.53 12.50
C THR A 19 -17.31 -1.92 11.98
N VAL A 20 -16.52 -2.65 12.74
CA VAL A 20 -16.16 -4.05 12.43
C VAL A 20 -16.42 -4.89 13.68
N SER A 21 -17.21 -5.94 13.50
CA SER A 21 -17.47 -6.92 14.55
C SER A 21 -17.12 -8.33 14.07
N PHE A 22 -16.40 -9.08 14.90
CA PHE A 22 -16.07 -10.49 14.67
C PHE A 22 -16.77 -11.32 15.77
N GLU A 23 -17.77 -12.10 15.42
CA GLU A 23 -18.48 -13.00 16.35
C GLU A 23 -18.90 -12.31 17.66
N GLY A 24 -19.39 -11.06 17.53
CA GLY A 24 -19.82 -10.26 18.69
C GLY A 24 -18.74 -9.39 19.32
N PHE A 25 -17.47 -9.64 19.00
CA PHE A 25 -16.37 -8.78 19.47
C PHE A 25 -16.25 -7.55 18.55
N LEU A 26 -16.33 -6.38 19.14
CA LEU A 26 -16.31 -5.11 18.43
C LEU A 26 -14.85 -4.63 18.25
N ALA A 27 -14.27 -4.91 17.08
CA ALA A 27 -12.88 -4.56 16.78
C ALA A 27 -12.71 -3.09 16.41
N LEU A 28 -13.69 -2.50 15.71
CA LEU A 28 -13.75 -1.06 15.42
C LEU A 28 -15.16 -0.57 15.68
N ASN A 29 -15.30 0.57 16.33
CA ASN A 29 -16.58 1.15 16.70
C ASN A 29 -16.70 2.60 16.19
N LYS A 30 -17.46 2.80 15.12
CA LYS A 30 -17.73 4.11 14.50
C LYS A 30 -16.45 4.94 14.29
N LEU A 31 -15.40 4.26 13.78
CA LEU A 31 -14.13 4.93 13.50
C LEU A 31 -14.31 5.94 12.36
N ASN A 32 -13.89 7.15 12.60
CA ASN A 32 -13.87 8.23 11.62
C ASN A 32 -12.43 8.69 11.40
N LEU A 33 -12.03 8.83 10.14
CA LEU A 33 -10.71 9.33 9.78
C LEU A 33 -10.81 10.09 8.46
N ASN A 34 -10.21 11.25 8.42
CA ASN A 34 -9.97 11.98 7.17
C ASN A 34 -8.46 12.12 7.00
N LEU A 35 -7.95 11.74 5.83
CA LEU A 35 -6.54 11.87 5.46
C LEU A 35 -6.42 12.67 4.17
N LYS A 36 -5.59 13.69 4.20
CA LYS A 36 -5.35 14.56 3.05
C LYS A 36 -4.14 14.09 2.24
N LYS A 37 -4.07 14.50 0.99
CA LYS A 37 -2.89 14.22 0.16
C LYS A 37 -1.65 14.88 0.76
N GLY A 38 -0.57 14.11 0.86
CA GLY A 38 0.70 14.56 1.44
C GLY A 38 0.75 14.51 2.96
N GLU A 39 -0.33 14.06 3.62
CA GLU A 39 -0.36 13.94 5.08
C GLU A 39 0.27 12.63 5.54
N LEU A 40 1.04 12.69 6.62
CA LEU A 40 1.55 11.52 7.35
C LEU A 40 0.73 11.36 8.65
N ARG A 41 0.17 10.18 8.87
CA ARG A 41 -0.62 9.89 10.06
C ARG A 41 -0.10 8.64 10.76
N ALA A 42 0.27 8.75 12.03
CA ALA A 42 0.63 7.60 12.86
C ALA A 42 -0.60 7.09 13.61
N VAL A 43 -0.78 5.76 13.62
CA VAL A 43 -1.84 5.09 14.39
C VAL A 43 -1.16 4.30 15.51
N ILE A 44 -1.38 4.72 16.73
CA ILE A 44 -0.74 4.19 17.93
C ILE A 44 -1.80 3.56 18.83
N GLY A 45 -1.45 2.48 19.49
CA GLY A 45 -2.33 1.80 20.46
C GLY A 45 -1.78 0.43 20.84
N PRO A 46 -2.29 -0.18 21.92
CA PRO A 46 -1.84 -1.49 22.37
C PRO A 46 -2.19 -2.60 21.36
N ASN A 47 -1.65 -3.79 21.60
CA ASN A 47 -2.04 -4.97 20.83
C ASN A 47 -3.53 -5.25 21.05
N GLY A 48 -4.25 -5.61 20.00
CA GLY A 48 -5.69 -5.81 20.05
C GLY A 48 -6.53 -4.54 19.88
N ALA A 49 -5.93 -3.35 19.79
CA ALA A 49 -6.66 -2.08 19.64
C ALA A 49 -7.27 -1.85 18.23
N GLY A 50 -7.29 -2.87 17.37
CA GLY A 50 -7.90 -2.76 16.05
C GLY A 50 -7.00 -2.14 14.96
N LYS A 51 -5.71 -1.86 15.23
CA LYS A 51 -4.81 -1.23 14.24
C LYS A 51 -4.72 -2.04 12.93
N THR A 52 -4.52 -3.35 13.04
CA THR A 52 -4.46 -4.25 11.86
C THR A 52 -5.83 -4.29 11.16
N THR A 53 -6.91 -4.41 11.91
CA THR A 53 -8.28 -4.40 11.38
C THR A 53 -8.56 -3.11 10.59
N PHE A 54 -8.14 -1.98 11.13
CA PHE A 54 -8.25 -0.68 10.46
C PHE A 54 -7.55 -0.70 9.08
N LEU A 55 -6.30 -1.18 9.01
CA LEU A 55 -5.56 -1.30 7.75
C LEU A 55 -6.21 -2.33 6.81
N ASP A 56 -6.70 -3.44 7.37
CA ASP A 56 -7.37 -4.50 6.61
C ASP A 56 -8.68 -4.00 5.96
N VAL A 57 -9.39 -3.10 6.63
CA VAL A 57 -10.60 -2.46 6.05
C VAL A 57 -10.21 -1.58 4.86
N ILE A 58 -9.16 -0.77 4.96
CA ILE A 58 -8.72 0.11 3.87
C ILE A 58 -8.28 -0.71 2.65
N THR A 59 -7.60 -1.85 2.88
CA THR A 59 -7.12 -2.69 1.77
C THR A 59 -8.19 -3.64 1.21
N GLY A 60 -9.38 -3.71 1.85
CA GLY A 60 -10.47 -4.57 1.41
C GLY A 60 -10.36 -6.02 1.86
N LYS A 61 -9.37 -6.34 2.69
CA LYS A 61 -9.20 -7.67 3.29
C LYS A 61 -10.30 -7.98 4.30
N VAL A 62 -10.75 -6.95 5.03
CA VAL A 62 -11.89 -7.03 5.96
C VAL A 62 -12.99 -6.10 5.47
N LYS A 63 -14.20 -6.64 5.32
CA LYS A 63 -15.38 -5.84 4.99
C LYS A 63 -15.98 -5.31 6.31
N PRO A 64 -16.17 -3.99 6.44
CA PRO A 64 -16.80 -3.46 7.64
C PRO A 64 -18.27 -3.86 7.72
N THR A 65 -18.78 -4.02 8.95
CA THR A 65 -20.19 -4.30 9.23
C THR A 65 -21.04 -3.08 8.90
N LYS A 66 -20.51 -1.87 9.17
CA LYS A 66 -21.17 -0.58 8.88
C LYS A 66 -20.12 0.46 8.51
N GLY A 67 -20.56 1.51 7.83
CA GLY A 67 -19.73 2.65 7.47
C GLY A 67 -19.26 2.62 6.03
N GLU A 68 -18.51 3.65 5.65
CA GLU A 68 -18.00 3.82 4.29
C GLU A 68 -16.50 4.10 4.28
N VAL A 69 -15.80 3.54 3.29
CA VAL A 69 -14.39 3.86 2.99
C VAL A 69 -14.35 4.50 1.61
N ILE A 70 -13.92 5.74 1.54
CA ILE A 70 -13.86 6.50 0.28
C ILE A 70 -12.41 6.89 0.01
N PHE A 71 -11.87 6.48 -1.12
CA PHE A 71 -10.51 6.80 -1.58
C PHE A 71 -10.59 7.54 -2.92
N LYS A 72 -10.05 8.76 -2.98
CA LYS A 72 -10.10 9.61 -4.18
C LYS A 72 -11.53 9.70 -4.76
N GLY A 73 -12.53 9.88 -3.88
CA GLY A 73 -13.93 9.99 -4.27
C GLY A 73 -14.62 8.67 -4.64
N LYS A 74 -13.94 7.53 -4.55
CA LYS A 74 -14.49 6.23 -4.94
C LYS A 74 -14.64 5.32 -3.72
N SER A 75 -15.79 4.69 -3.55
CA SER A 75 -16.00 3.72 -2.48
C SER A 75 -15.08 2.50 -2.68
N LEU A 76 -14.44 2.07 -1.60
CA LEU A 76 -13.63 0.84 -1.57
C LEU A 76 -14.43 -0.37 -1.08
N ILE A 77 -15.62 -0.16 -0.51
CA ILE A 77 -16.43 -1.25 0.09
C ILE A 77 -16.77 -2.29 -0.99
N GLY A 78 -16.51 -3.56 -0.69
CA GLY A 78 -16.80 -4.68 -1.59
C GLY A 78 -15.80 -4.85 -2.74
N ARG A 79 -14.78 -4.00 -2.83
CA ARG A 79 -13.73 -4.19 -3.83
C ARG A 79 -12.71 -5.23 -3.36
N LYS A 80 -12.21 -6.04 -4.28
CA LYS A 80 -11.12 -6.99 -4.01
C LYS A 80 -9.80 -6.25 -3.80
N GLU A 81 -8.93 -6.80 -2.96
CA GLU A 81 -7.63 -6.20 -2.59
C GLU A 81 -6.81 -5.74 -3.82
N HIS A 82 -6.70 -6.59 -4.85
CA HIS A 82 -5.94 -6.24 -6.05
C HIS A 82 -6.52 -5.05 -6.83
N LYS A 83 -7.84 -4.85 -6.78
CA LYS A 83 -8.49 -3.67 -7.40
C LYS A 83 -8.20 -2.41 -6.59
N ILE A 84 -8.17 -2.52 -5.25
CA ILE A 84 -7.82 -1.39 -4.37
C ILE A 84 -6.34 -1.01 -4.57
N ALA A 85 -5.45 -2.01 -4.67
CA ALA A 85 -4.03 -1.76 -4.95
C ALA A 85 -3.85 -1.00 -6.28
N ARG A 86 -4.59 -1.38 -7.33
CA ARG A 86 -4.55 -0.68 -8.64
C ARG A 86 -5.07 0.76 -8.58
N LEU A 87 -5.90 1.09 -7.60
CA LEU A 87 -6.34 2.48 -7.39
C LEU A 87 -5.24 3.36 -6.77
N GLY A 88 -4.15 2.74 -6.28
CA GLY A 88 -3.01 3.45 -5.73
C GLY A 88 -2.84 3.29 -4.22
N VAL A 89 -3.45 2.27 -3.62
CA VAL A 89 -3.25 1.95 -2.19
C VAL A 89 -2.16 0.88 -2.07
N GLY A 90 -0.99 1.25 -1.56
CA GLY A 90 0.11 0.33 -1.25
C GLY A 90 0.13 -0.03 0.23
N ARG A 91 0.46 -1.28 0.56
CA ARG A 91 0.58 -1.73 1.95
C ARG A 91 1.87 -2.51 2.14
N LYS A 92 2.63 -2.12 3.18
CA LYS A 92 3.75 -2.91 3.68
C LYS A 92 3.22 -4.01 4.61
N PHE A 93 3.68 -5.22 4.41
CA PHE A 93 3.30 -6.38 5.25
C PHE A 93 4.36 -6.62 6.33
N GLN A 94 4.01 -7.41 7.35
CA GLN A 94 4.93 -7.74 8.45
C GLN A 94 6.10 -8.63 7.98
N SER A 95 5.82 -9.55 7.05
CA SER A 95 6.86 -10.35 6.39
C SER A 95 7.16 -9.77 5.01
N PRO A 96 8.43 -9.54 4.67
CA PRO A 96 8.77 -8.95 3.38
C PRO A 96 8.25 -9.78 2.20
N ARG A 97 7.58 -9.13 1.26
CA ARG A 97 7.07 -9.76 0.03
C ARG A 97 8.00 -9.44 -1.12
N ILE A 98 9.10 -10.17 -1.17
CA ILE A 98 10.14 -10.07 -2.20
C ILE A 98 10.25 -11.40 -2.96
N PHE A 99 10.77 -11.35 -4.16
CA PHE A 99 11.05 -12.53 -4.97
C PHE A 99 12.47 -12.99 -4.64
N GLU A 100 12.60 -13.94 -3.70
CA GLU A 100 13.90 -14.33 -3.12
C GLU A 100 14.88 -14.91 -4.15
N ASN A 101 14.38 -15.57 -5.20
CA ASN A 101 15.18 -16.19 -6.25
C ASN A 101 15.66 -15.18 -7.31
N LEU A 102 15.12 -13.96 -7.30
CA LEU A 102 15.52 -12.89 -8.19
C LEU A 102 16.54 -11.98 -7.50
N THR A 103 17.31 -11.25 -8.31
CA THR A 103 18.25 -10.25 -7.79
C THR A 103 17.49 -9.03 -7.19
N VAL A 104 18.21 -8.22 -6.43
CA VAL A 104 17.67 -6.94 -5.92
C VAL A 104 17.20 -6.07 -7.09
N LYS A 105 17.99 -6.01 -8.17
CA LYS A 105 17.65 -5.25 -9.37
C LYS A 105 16.34 -5.76 -9.99
N GLU A 106 16.23 -7.07 -10.23
CA GLU A 106 15.03 -7.67 -10.84
C GLU A 106 13.77 -7.43 -10.00
N ASN A 107 13.88 -7.48 -8.67
CA ASN A 107 12.78 -7.14 -7.78
C ASN A 107 12.31 -5.69 -8.00
N LEU A 108 13.24 -4.75 -8.10
CA LEU A 108 12.90 -3.34 -8.34
C LEU A 108 12.35 -3.14 -9.76
N GLU A 109 12.90 -3.81 -10.77
CA GLU A 109 12.41 -3.77 -12.15
C GLU A 109 10.93 -4.15 -12.22
N ILE A 110 10.55 -5.25 -11.55
CA ILE A 110 9.15 -5.68 -11.47
C ILE A 110 8.28 -4.57 -10.87
N SER A 111 8.76 -3.93 -9.79
CA SER A 111 7.97 -2.91 -9.10
C SER A 111 7.76 -1.64 -9.92
N VAL A 112 8.78 -1.17 -10.63
CA VAL A 112 8.69 0.07 -11.42
C VAL A 112 8.02 -0.15 -12.78
N THR A 113 8.02 -1.40 -13.29
CA THR A 113 7.42 -1.71 -14.60
C THR A 113 5.98 -2.21 -14.50
N THR A 114 5.52 -2.60 -13.30
CA THR A 114 4.16 -3.12 -13.13
C THR A 114 3.15 -2.08 -13.64
N PRO A 115 2.45 -2.36 -14.74
CA PRO A 115 1.54 -1.38 -15.32
C PRO A 115 0.27 -1.23 -14.46
N LYS A 116 -0.20 -0.02 -14.32
CA LYS A 116 -1.51 0.27 -13.70
C LYS A 116 -2.66 -0.29 -14.56
N SER A 117 -2.37 -0.71 -15.81
CA SER A 117 -3.34 -1.31 -16.73
C SER A 117 -2.73 -2.56 -17.40
N PRO A 118 -3.50 -3.66 -17.54
CA PRO A 118 -2.99 -4.89 -18.17
C PRO A 118 -2.70 -4.78 -19.67
N LEU A 119 -3.22 -3.76 -20.33
CA LEU A 119 -3.00 -3.55 -21.77
C LEU A 119 -1.56 -3.11 -22.12
N ASN A 120 -0.77 -2.72 -21.11
CA ASN A 120 0.59 -2.22 -21.31
C ASN A 120 1.69 -3.26 -21.08
N LEU A 121 1.34 -4.56 -21.08
CA LEU A 121 2.31 -5.65 -20.82
C LEU A 121 3.10 -6.08 -22.06
N ILE A 122 2.70 -5.65 -23.25
CA ILE A 122 3.32 -6.10 -24.49
C ILE A 122 4.39 -5.06 -24.93
N ASN A 123 5.64 -5.47 -24.95
CA ASN A 123 6.81 -4.70 -25.44
C ASN A 123 7.36 -3.63 -24.48
N LYS A 124 7.94 -4.05 -23.35
CA LYS A 124 8.66 -3.08 -22.49
C LYS A 124 10.14 -3.43 -22.34
N SER A 125 10.95 -2.82 -23.17
CA SER A 125 12.30 -2.49 -22.73
C SER A 125 12.20 -1.49 -21.57
N ILE A 126 13.00 -1.66 -20.53
CA ILE A 126 13.07 -0.72 -19.41
C ILE A 126 13.52 0.63 -19.97
N LYS A 127 12.73 1.67 -19.73
CA LYS A 127 13.05 3.04 -20.18
C LYS A 127 14.10 3.66 -19.25
N ASP A 128 14.87 4.58 -19.77
CA ASP A 128 15.90 5.30 -18.99
C ASP A 128 15.33 5.91 -17.70
N GLU A 129 14.10 6.41 -17.77
CA GLU A 129 13.41 6.95 -16.59
C GLU A 129 13.23 5.89 -15.48
N GLN A 130 12.94 4.65 -15.86
CA GLN A 130 12.78 3.54 -14.91
C GLN A 130 14.12 3.11 -14.32
N LEU A 131 15.17 3.10 -15.14
CA LEU A 131 16.53 2.81 -14.66
C LEU A 131 16.99 3.86 -13.64
N ASN A 132 16.77 5.13 -13.93
CA ASN A 132 17.08 6.24 -13.01
C ASN A 132 16.32 6.09 -11.68
N GLU A 133 15.05 5.68 -11.74
CA GLU A 133 14.25 5.44 -10.54
C GLU A 133 14.80 4.25 -9.73
N ILE A 134 15.20 3.16 -10.37
CA ILE A 134 15.82 2.01 -9.70
C ILE A 134 17.10 2.45 -8.98
N GLU A 135 17.97 3.21 -9.66
CA GLU A 135 19.21 3.73 -9.05
C GLU A 135 18.90 4.61 -7.83
N ARG A 136 17.92 5.50 -7.95
CA ARG A 136 17.48 6.37 -6.86
C ARG A 136 17.01 5.53 -5.66
N LEU A 137 16.19 4.52 -5.92
CA LEU A 137 15.67 3.64 -4.87
C LEU A 137 16.80 2.86 -4.18
N LEU A 138 17.73 2.30 -4.97
CA LEU A 138 18.90 1.57 -4.44
C LEU A 138 19.74 2.43 -3.50
N LYS A 139 19.95 3.71 -3.84
CA LYS A 139 20.70 4.66 -3.00
C LYS A 139 19.95 4.93 -1.69
N ILE A 140 18.63 5.18 -1.77
CA ILE A 140 17.80 5.51 -0.58
C ILE A 140 17.84 4.35 0.43
N VAL A 141 17.74 3.10 -0.06
CA VAL A 141 17.68 1.93 0.83
C VAL A 141 19.07 1.32 1.10
N ASN A 142 20.15 1.95 0.60
CA ASN A 142 21.53 1.51 0.78
C ASN A 142 21.78 0.07 0.31
N LEU A 143 21.23 -0.29 -0.86
CA LEU A 143 21.40 -1.61 -1.47
C LEU A 143 22.15 -1.56 -2.81
N ALA A 144 22.76 -0.41 -3.16
CA ALA A 144 23.45 -0.25 -4.45
C ALA A 144 24.57 -1.28 -4.66
N GLN A 145 25.31 -1.62 -3.59
CA GLN A 145 26.41 -2.61 -3.68
C GLN A 145 25.90 -4.05 -3.76
N LYS A 146 24.60 -4.29 -3.57
CA LYS A 146 23.98 -5.61 -3.61
C LYS A 146 23.01 -5.77 -4.79
N VAL A 147 23.13 -4.88 -5.77
CA VAL A 147 22.19 -4.79 -6.89
C VAL A 147 22.03 -6.14 -7.64
N ASP A 148 23.12 -6.88 -7.81
CA ASP A 148 23.15 -8.17 -8.52
C ASP A 148 23.03 -9.38 -7.57
N SER A 149 22.95 -9.15 -6.25
CA SER A 149 22.80 -10.23 -5.27
C SER A 149 21.36 -10.75 -5.30
N LYS A 150 21.19 -12.07 -5.09
CA LYS A 150 19.84 -12.63 -4.90
C LYS A 150 19.18 -12.04 -3.65
N ALA A 151 17.93 -11.64 -3.75
CA ALA A 151 17.20 -11.04 -2.65
C ALA A 151 17.09 -11.99 -1.44
N GLY A 152 17.06 -13.31 -1.70
CA GLY A 152 17.05 -14.30 -0.63
C GLY A 152 18.27 -14.26 0.28
N SER A 153 19.45 -13.82 -0.23
CA SER A 153 20.70 -13.73 0.54
C SER A 153 20.81 -12.49 1.42
N LEU A 154 19.86 -11.56 1.31
CA LEU A 154 19.82 -10.33 2.12
C LEU A 154 19.48 -10.65 3.59
N SER A 155 20.02 -9.84 4.50
CA SER A 155 19.58 -9.89 5.90
C SER A 155 18.08 -9.51 6.01
N HIS A 156 17.44 -9.86 7.14
CA HIS A 156 16.03 -9.55 7.35
C HIS A 156 15.76 -8.03 7.20
N GLY A 157 16.59 -7.19 7.78
CA GLY A 157 16.43 -5.74 7.65
C GLY A 157 16.59 -5.27 6.20
N GLN A 158 17.57 -5.83 5.46
CA GLN A 158 17.76 -5.51 4.04
C GLN A 158 16.56 -5.96 3.19
N LYS A 159 15.98 -7.11 3.49
CA LYS A 159 14.74 -7.57 2.83
C LYS A 159 13.58 -6.59 3.06
N GLN A 160 13.44 -6.07 4.30
CA GLN A 160 12.43 -5.06 4.61
C GLN A 160 12.67 -3.76 3.82
N TRP A 161 13.92 -3.31 3.73
CA TRP A 161 14.27 -2.12 2.96
C TRP A 161 13.98 -2.32 1.46
N LEU A 162 14.29 -3.51 0.92
CA LEU A 162 13.97 -3.83 -0.47
C LEU A 162 12.44 -3.79 -0.71
N GLU A 163 11.64 -4.36 0.20
CA GLU A 163 10.18 -4.29 0.10
C GLU A 163 9.67 -2.84 0.09
N ILE A 164 10.23 -1.99 0.96
CA ILE A 164 9.88 -0.57 1.00
C ILE A 164 10.23 0.10 -0.34
N ALA A 165 11.42 -0.17 -0.88
CA ALA A 165 11.83 0.37 -2.18
C ALA A 165 10.88 -0.09 -3.30
N MET A 166 10.47 -1.38 -3.30
CA MET A 166 9.50 -1.90 -4.27
C MET A 166 8.15 -1.19 -4.16
N LEU A 167 7.67 -0.96 -2.93
CA LEU A 167 6.41 -0.22 -2.71
C LEU A 167 6.50 1.21 -3.23
N VAL A 168 7.59 1.91 -2.91
CA VAL A 168 7.81 3.29 -3.38
C VAL A 168 7.89 3.32 -4.91
N GLY A 169 8.57 2.33 -5.51
CA GLY A 169 8.70 2.21 -6.97
C GLY A 169 7.37 2.07 -7.71
N GLN A 170 6.36 1.51 -7.06
CA GLN A 170 5.00 1.43 -7.61
C GLN A 170 4.28 2.79 -7.61
N LYS A 171 4.88 3.80 -6.97
CA LYS A 171 4.33 5.17 -6.85
C LYS A 171 2.87 5.17 -6.36
N PRO A 172 2.59 4.57 -5.18
CA PRO A 172 1.23 4.59 -4.65
C PRO A 172 0.80 6.00 -4.23
N ASP A 173 -0.50 6.27 -4.30
CA ASP A 173 -1.06 7.54 -3.79
C ASP A 173 -1.20 7.51 -2.26
N LEU A 174 -1.43 6.31 -1.69
CA LEU A 174 -1.53 6.07 -0.25
C LEU A 174 -0.64 4.89 0.11
N MET A 175 0.26 5.06 1.06
CA MET A 175 1.09 3.98 1.59
C MET A 175 0.66 3.65 3.02
N LEU A 176 0.42 2.38 3.29
CA LEU A 176 0.03 1.87 4.61
C LEU A 176 1.13 1.00 5.19
N UNK A 177 1.52 1.23 6.34
CA UNK A 177 2.44 0.57 6.89
C UNK A 177 2.12 0.19 8.03
#